data_b17001a5aabb459e5c88bd4356a30c3d
#
_entry.id   b17001a5aabb459e5c88bd4356a30c3d
#
_cell.length_a   1.000
_cell.length_b   1.000
_cell.length_c   1.000
_cell.angle_alpha   90.00
_cell.angle_beta   90.00
_cell.angle_gamma   90.00
#
_symmetry.space_group_name_H-M   'P 1'
#
loop_
_entity.id
_entity.type
_entity.pdbx_description
1 polymer ?
#
loop_
_entity_poly.entity_id
_entity_poly.type
_entity_poly.pdbx_seq_one_letter_code
_entity_poly.pdbx_strand_id
1 'polypeptide(L)'
;MQEKDDTRPLLVVPYMWIGDFVRGHTVVRVLKQRWPNRPIDMLATSLCAPLVDYMHGVRSGIVWDLPRSRLAVVRQWELAAQLRARNYGTAIVLPRTWKSAIAPALAGIPERVGFVGEARFGLINLWRWGEKALPRFIDKNAALALPEGTPVPPEWPVPQLNVPTGEAERWRQANGLGTGAAVALAPGSVGASKRWTYYPEAARLLAEYGLDVWVIGGPGEKALAAEIIAAGGPRVRDLTGTDLRNGILAMAAAEVAISNDSGLMHIAAALGTPTMGIFGPTSPYHWAPLNGLAATVQTKTTVPCQPCHRPVCTMNDHRCMRDIPASDVVAIAGRVLTEAGAPVAH
;
A
#
# COMPACT_ATOMS: atom_id res chain seq x y z
N MET A 1 9.13 -25.37 -4.10
CA MET A 1 7.67 -25.57 -4.16
C MET A 1 7.40 -26.56 -5.28
N GLN A 2 7.18 -27.80 -4.94
CA GLN A 2 6.87 -28.84 -5.94
C GLN A 2 5.44 -28.66 -6.44
N GLU A 3 5.22 -28.87 -7.74
CA GLU A 3 3.89 -29.01 -8.34
C GLU A 3 3.26 -30.35 -7.87
N LYS A 4 2.95 -30.44 -6.59
CA LYS A 4 2.10 -31.50 -6.08
C LYS A 4 0.65 -31.02 -6.17
N ASP A 5 -0.27 -31.95 -6.41
CA ASP A 5 -1.74 -31.79 -6.26
C ASP A 5 -2.13 -31.45 -4.81
N ASP A 6 -1.40 -30.56 -4.17
CA ASP A 6 -1.67 -30.13 -2.81
C ASP A 6 -2.78 -29.07 -2.82
N THR A 7 -3.98 -29.49 -2.49
CA THR A 7 -5.16 -28.63 -2.40
C THR A 7 -5.27 -27.88 -1.08
N ARG A 8 -4.38 -28.14 -0.11
CA ARG A 8 -4.37 -27.44 1.19
C ARG A 8 -4.15 -25.94 0.99
N PRO A 9 -4.74 -25.12 1.85
CA PRO A 9 -4.62 -23.67 1.74
C PRO A 9 -3.17 -23.18 1.78
N LEU A 10 -2.94 -22.00 1.21
CA LEU A 10 -1.71 -21.23 1.31
C LEU A 10 -1.86 -20.13 2.36
N LEU A 11 -0.80 -19.89 3.12
CA LEU A 11 -0.69 -18.74 4.01
C LEU A 11 0.32 -17.74 3.43
N VAL A 12 -0.08 -16.49 3.30
CA VAL A 12 0.83 -15.39 3.03
C VAL A 12 1.05 -14.61 4.31
N VAL A 13 2.32 -14.45 4.72
CA VAL A 13 2.76 -13.61 5.84
C VAL A 13 3.41 -12.37 5.25
N PRO A 14 2.67 -11.24 5.12
CA PRO A 14 3.16 -10.04 4.47
C PRO A 14 3.93 -9.13 5.44
N TYR A 15 4.52 -8.06 4.91
CA TYR A 15 4.91 -6.92 5.73
C TYR A 15 3.67 -6.21 6.29
N MET A 16 3.80 -5.61 7.49
CA MET A 16 2.67 -5.05 8.23
C MET A 16 2.53 -3.52 8.13
N TRP A 17 3.30 -2.87 7.25
CA TRP A 17 3.05 -1.48 6.85
C TRP A 17 2.00 -1.47 5.74
N ILE A 18 1.04 -0.53 5.79
CA ILE A 18 -0.09 -0.46 4.85
C ILE A 18 0.38 -0.57 3.40
N GLY A 19 1.36 0.25 2.99
CA GLY A 19 1.86 0.25 1.62
C GLY A 19 2.50 -1.08 1.21
N ASP A 20 3.34 -1.64 2.08
CA ASP A 20 4.00 -2.93 1.83
C ASP A 20 3.00 -4.09 1.85
N PHE A 21 1.97 -3.99 2.71
CA PHE A 21 0.88 -4.96 2.79
C PHE A 21 0.09 -5.00 1.46
N VAL A 22 -0.32 -3.84 0.95
CA VAL A 22 -1.00 -3.73 -0.36
C VAL A 22 -0.12 -4.28 -1.48
N ARG A 23 1.16 -3.90 -1.53
CA ARG A 23 2.10 -4.39 -2.55
C ARG A 23 2.36 -5.88 -2.43
N GLY A 24 2.29 -6.43 -1.22
CA GLY A 24 2.35 -7.87 -0.96
C GLY A 24 1.23 -8.67 -1.64
N HIS A 25 0.12 -8.03 -2.01
CA HIS A 25 -0.98 -8.67 -2.75
C HIS A 25 -0.56 -9.19 -4.13
N THR A 26 0.49 -8.66 -4.74
CA THR A 26 1.08 -9.23 -5.97
C THR A 26 1.42 -10.71 -5.79
N VAL A 27 1.89 -11.13 -4.60
CA VAL A 27 2.17 -12.53 -4.29
C VAL A 27 0.91 -13.40 -4.44
N VAL A 28 -0.21 -12.93 -3.91
CA VAL A 28 -1.51 -13.61 -4.05
C VAL A 28 -1.90 -13.72 -5.51
N ARG A 29 -1.73 -12.64 -6.29
CA ARG A 29 -2.02 -12.62 -7.72
C ARG A 29 -1.20 -13.65 -8.50
N VAL A 30 0.10 -13.72 -8.24
CA VAL A 30 1.00 -14.72 -8.85
C VAL A 30 0.61 -16.14 -8.43
N LEU A 31 0.32 -16.36 -7.14
CA LEU A 31 -0.12 -17.66 -6.65
C LEU A 31 -1.45 -18.11 -7.30
N LYS A 32 -2.39 -17.17 -7.50
CA LYS A 32 -3.67 -17.45 -8.17
C LYS A 32 -3.52 -17.74 -9.67
N GLN A 33 -2.54 -17.17 -10.35
CA GLN A 33 -2.20 -17.57 -11.72
C GLN A 33 -1.69 -19.00 -11.80
N ARG A 34 -0.93 -19.44 -10.79
CA ARG A 34 -0.39 -20.81 -10.73
C ARG A 34 -1.41 -21.83 -10.22
N TRP A 35 -2.22 -21.45 -9.26
CA TRP A 35 -3.22 -22.31 -8.60
C TRP A 35 -4.54 -21.57 -8.40
N PRO A 36 -5.37 -21.43 -9.44
CA PRO A 36 -6.60 -20.62 -9.40
C PRO A 36 -7.55 -21.01 -8.26
N ASN A 37 -7.70 -22.31 -8.01
CA ASN A 37 -8.66 -22.85 -7.05
C ASN A 37 -8.08 -23.01 -5.63
N ARG A 38 -6.78 -22.88 -5.43
CA ARG A 38 -6.15 -23.08 -4.12
C ARG A 38 -6.49 -21.92 -3.19
N PRO A 39 -7.07 -22.18 -2.00
CA PRO A 39 -7.41 -21.11 -1.06
C PRO A 39 -6.16 -20.41 -0.54
N ILE A 40 -6.21 -19.08 -0.41
CA ILE A 40 -5.12 -18.26 0.10
C ILE A 40 -5.64 -17.41 1.25
N ASP A 41 -5.01 -17.51 2.42
CA ASP A 41 -5.25 -16.62 3.56
C ASP A 41 -4.05 -15.71 3.77
N MET A 42 -4.30 -14.53 4.34
CA MET A 42 -3.25 -13.58 4.68
C MET A 42 -3.24 -13.31 6.19
N LEU A 43 -2.05 -13.29 6.78
CA LEU A 43 -1.87 -12.76 8.13
C LEU A 43 -1.93 -11.23 8.08
N ALA A 44 -2.70 -10.61 8.95
CA ALA A 44 -2.87 -9.15 9.00
C ALA A 44 -2.78 -8.63 10.44
N THR A 45 -2.36 -7.37 10.61
CA THR A 45 -2.62 -6.64 11.85
C THR A 45 -4.04 -6.11 11.86
N SER A 46 -4.57 -5.73 13.04
CA SER A 46 -5.88 -5.06 13.13
C SER A 46 -5.94 -3.80 12.25
N LEU A 47 -4.82 -3.08 12.10
CA LEU A 47 -4.74 -1.94 11.18
C LEU A 47 -4.94 -2.34 9.71
N CYS A 48 -4.32 -3.44 9.26
CA CYS A 48 -4.37 -3.87 7.86
C CYS A 48 -5.55 -4.80 7.53
N ALA A 49 -6.27 -5.30 8.55
CA ALA A 49 -7.36 -6.24 8.38
C ALA A 49 -8.44 -5.76 7.38
N PRO A 50 -8.88 -4.49 7.40
CA PRO A 50 -9.87 -4.01 6.44
C PRO A 50 -9.46 -4.13 4.98
N LEU A 51 -8.16 -4.15 4.67
CA LEU A 51 -7.66 -4.34 3.29
C LEU A 51 -7.97 -5.74 2.76
N VAL A 52 -7.92 -6.74 3.64
CA VAL A 52 -8.13 -8.14 3.24
C VAL A 52 -9.52 -8.37 2.67
N ASP A 53 -10.53 -7.68 3.19
CA ASP A 53 -11.92 -7.77 2.73
C ASP A 53 -12.09 -7.36 1.26
N TYR A 54 -11.17 -6.52 0.76
CA TYR A 54 -11.17 -6.02 -0.61
C TYR A 54 -10.11 -6.68 -1.51
N MET A 55 -9.23 -7.52 -0.96
CA MET A 55 -8.15 -8.16 -1.73
C MET A 55 -8.66 -9.32 -2.57
N HIS A 56 -8.65 -9.16 -3.89
CA HIS A 56 -9.07 -10.21 -4.82
C HIS A 56 -8.21 -11.47 -4.66
N GLY A 57 -8.87 -12.64 -4.54
CA GLY A 57 -8.19 -13.94 -4.45
C GLY A 57 -7.74 -14.31 -3.05
N VAL A 58 -7.92 -13.46 -2.04
CA VAL A 58 -7.74 -13.81 -0.62
C VAL A 58 -9.06 -14.37 -0.09
N ARG A 59 -9.00 -15.54 0.55
CA ARG A 59 -10.16 -16.19 1.16
C ARG A 59 -10.51 -15.57 2.50
N SER A 60 -9.51 -15.34 3.37
CA SER A 60 -9.71 -14.74 4.70
C SER A 60 -8.44 -14.11 5.25
N GLY A 61 -8.62 -13.10 6.11
CA GLY A 61 -7.57 -12.55 6.96
C GLY A 61 -7.47 -13.26 8.30
N ILE A 62 -6.24 -13.47 8.77
CA ILE A 62 -5.98 -13.89 10.14
C ILE A 62 -5.46 -12.68 10.88
N VAL A 63 -6.32 -12.08 11.71
CA VAL A 63 -5.95 -10.85 12.43
C VAL A 63 -5.12 -11.20 13.64
N TRP A 64 -3.88 -10.69 13.68
CA TRP A 64 -2.97 -10.96 14.77
C TRP A 64 -1.96 -9.84 14.99
N ASP A 65 -2.07 -9.16 16.10
CA ASP A 65 -1.14 -8.10 16.48
C ASP A 65 -0.02 -8.66 17.36
N LEU A 66 1.19 -8.67 16.78
CA LEU A 66 2.41 -9.00 17.50
C LEU A 66 3.19 -7.71 17.82
N PRO A 67 3.65 -7.55 19.07
CA PRO A 67 4.47 -6.40 19.42
C PRO A 67 5.80 -6.44 18.66
N ARG A 68 6.18 -5.29 18.08
CA ARG A 68 7.41 -5.18 17.27
C ARG A 68 8.69 -5.38 18.10
N SER A 69 8.68 -4.89 19.34
CA SER A 69 9.87 -4.87 20.21
C SER A 69 10.08 -6.13 21.04
N ARG A 70 9.07 -7.01 21.15
CA ARG A 70 9.11 -8.19 22.03
C ARG A 70 8.90 -9.47 21.22
N LEU A 71 9.43 -10.59 21.74
CA LEU A 71 9.21 -11.91 21.12
C LEU A 71 7.76 -12.38 21.24
N ALA A 72 7.10 -12.02 22.35
CA ALA A 72 5.70 -12.40 22.64
C ALA A 72 5.43 -13.91 22.46
N VAL A 73 6.22 -14.74 23.13
CA VAL A 73 6.23 -16.21 22.97
C VAL A 73 4.83 -16.81 23.05
N VAL A 74 4.05 -16.46 24.07
CA VAL A 74 2.68 -16.97 24.25
C VAL A 74 1.83 -16.64 23.02
N ARG A 75 1.86 -15.40 22.54
CA ARG A 75 1.11 -15.00 21.34
C ARG A 75 1.57 -15.71 20.07
N GLN A 76 2.85 -16.05 19.96
CA GLN A 76 3.34 -16.87 18.84
C GLN A 76 2.76 -18.30 18.88
N TRP A 77 2.64 -18.88 20.09
CA TRP A 77 2.01 -20.20 20.27
C TRP A 77 0.51 -20.18 19.98
N GLU A 78 -0.21 -19.15 20.43
CA GLU A 78 -1.63 -18.97 20.14
C GLU A 78 -1.87 -18.84 18.64
N LEU A 79 -1.08 -18.01 17.96
CA LEU A 79 -1.13 -17.89 16.50
C LEU A 79 -0.81 -19.24 15.83
N ALA A 80 0.23 -19.93 16.27
CA ALA A 80 0.59 -21.23 15.73
C ALA A 80 -0.54 -22.27 15.88
N ALA A 81 -1.27 -22.26 17.00
CA ALA A 81 -2.43 -23.12 17.21
C ALA A 81 -3.56 -22.82 16.21
N GLN A 82 -3.86 -21.54 15.98
CA GLN A 82 -4.84 -21.12 14.96
C GLN A 82 -4.42 -21.53 13.55
N LEU A 83 -3.15 -21.36 13.20
CA LEU A 83 -2.61 -21.73 11.89
C LEU A 83 -2.66 -23.26 11.68
N ARG A 84 -2.34 -24.03 12.74
CA ARG A 84 -2.42 -25.51 12.70
C ARG A 84 -3.83 -26.02 12.41
N ALA A 85 -4.83 -25.41 13.03
CA ALA A 85 -6.23 -25.78 12.85
C ALA A 85 -6.72 -25.57 11.40
N ARG A 86 -6.07 -24.67 10.64
CA ARG A 86 -6.41 -24.39 9.24
C ARG A 86 -5.68 -25.28 8.21
N ASN A 87 -4.76 -26.14 8.67
CA ASN A 87 -4.06 -27.16 7.87
C ASN A 87 -3.41 -26.61 6.59
N TYR A 88 -2.61 -25.55 6.69
CA TYR A 88 -1.89 -24.99 5.55
C TYR A 88 -0.85 -25.97 4.98
N GLY A 89 -0.76 -26.05 3.66
CA GLY A 89 0.29 -26.80 2.97
C GLY A 89 1.59 -26.00 2.82
N THR A 90 1.46 -24.72 2.57
CA THR A 90 2.59 -23.83 2.30
C THR A 90 2.38 -22.47 2.96
N ALA A 91 3.43 -21.89 3.52
CA ALA A 91 3.49 -20.51 3.97
C ALA A 91 4.53 -19.72 3.16
N ILE A 92 4.14 -18.58 2.61
CA ILE A 92 5.02 -17.62 1.95
C ILE A 92 5.31 -16.48 2.94
N VAL A 93 6.55 -16.39 3.44
CA VAL A 93 6.94 -15.44 4.50
C VAL A 93 7.77 -14.33 3.89
N LEU A 94 7.11 -13.17 3.61
CA LEU A 94 7.74 -12.03 2.94
C LEU A 94 8.75 -11.30 3.83
N PRO A 95 8.47 -10.99 5.12
CA PRO A 95 9.45 -10.33 5.97
C PRO A 95 10.67 -11.24 6.22
N ARG A 96 11.84 -10.61 6.32
CA ARG A 96 13.13 -11.31 6.50
C ARG A 96 13.43 -11.67 7.95
N THR A 97 12.62 -11.19 8.90
CA THR A 97 12.86 -11.38 10.33
C THR A 97 12.54 -12.80 10.76
N TRP A 98 13.31 -13.33 11.69
CA TRP A 98 13.03 -14.64 12.28
C TRP A 98 11.67 -14.68 12.98
N LYS A 99 11.24 -13.57 13.59
CA LYS A 99 9.94 -13.46 14.27
C LYS A 99 8.74 -13.78 13.37
N SER A 100 8.81 -13.39 12.09
CA SER A 100 7.73 -13.63 11.12
C SER A 100 7.56 -15.11 10.74
N ALA A 101 8.58 -15.93 10.97
CA ALA A 101 8.61 -17.34 10.61
C ALA A 101 8.30 -18.28 11.79
N ILE A 102 8.25 -17.77 13.03
CA ILE A 102 8.04 -18.61 14.23
C ILE A 102 6.68 -19.30 14.19
N ALA A 103 5.59 -18.56 14.11
CA ALA A 103 4.25 -19.14 14.16
C ALA A 103 3.99 -20.14 13.02
N PRO A 104 4.35 -19.86 11.75
CA PRO A 104 4.29 -20.86 10.68
C PRO A 104 5.09 -22.14 10.96
N ALA A 105 6.29 -22.02 11.55
CA ALA A 105 7.12 -23.17 11.90
C ALA A 105 6.51 -23.97 13.06
N LEU A 106 6.09 -23.32 14.13
CA LEU A 106 5.42 -23.95 15.27
C LEU A 106 4.08 -24.58 14.91
N ALA A 107 3.37 -24.03 13.91
CA ALA A 107 2.17 -24.61 13.36
C ALA A 107 2.42 -25.93 12.60
N GLY A 108 3.67 -26.22 12.27
CA GLY A 108 4.03 -27.42 11.51
C GLY A 108 3.69 -27.29 10.02
N ILE A 109 3.59 -26.09 9.45
CA ILE A 109 3.32 -25.92 8.03
C ILE A 109 4.48 -26.56 7.23
N PRO A 110 4.22 -27.54 6.34
CA PRO A 110 5.28 -28.34 5.73
C PRO A 110 6.26 -27.54 4.87
N GLU A 111 5.72 -26.65 4.04
CA GLU A 111 6.53 -25.79 3.18
C GLU A 111 6.50 -24.36 3.71
N ARG A 112 7.66 -23.80 4.00
CA ARG A 112 7.81 -22.43 4.49
C ARG A 112 8.86 -21.72 3.63
N VAL A 113 8.37 -20.93 2.69
CA VAL A 113 9.17 -20.23 1.67
C VAL A 113 9.54 -18.84 2.16
N GLY A 114 10.77 -18.43 1.99
CA GLY A 114 11.22 -17.08 2.30
C GLY A 114 12.68 -16.85 1.94
N PHE A 115 13.08 -15.59 1.83
CA PHE A 115 14.50 -15.26 1.65
C PHE A 115 15.32 -15.60 2.90
N VAL A 116 16.59 -15.98 2.71
CA VAL A 116 17.55 -16.06 3.80
C VAL A 116 17.72 -14.66 4.39
N GLY A 117 17.23 -14.49 5.59
CA GLY A 117 17.28 -13.22 6.30
C GLY A 117 18.13 -13.33 7.57
N GLU A 118 17.58 -12.98 8.72
CA GLU A 118 18.22 -13.02 10.04
C GLU A 118 18.48 -14.46 10.53
N ALA A 119 19.32 -15.24 9.81
CA ALA A 119 19.72 -16.60 10.19
C ALA A 119 18.58 -17.52 10.67
N ARG A 120 17.39 -17.43 10.04
CA ARG A 120 16.17 -18.16 10.41
C ARG A 120 16.13 -19.61 9.92
N PHE A 121 17.26 -20.29 10.02
CA PHE A 121 17.42 -21.70 9.70
C PHE A 121 16.49 -22.56 10.57
N GLY A 122 15.82 -23.55 9.96
CA GLY A 122 14.81 -24.38 10.62
C GLY A 122 13.41 -23.73 10.70
N LEU A 123 13.29 -22.41 10.78
CA LEU A 123 12.00 -21.72 10.71
C LEU A 123 11.48 -21.62 9.27
N ILE A 124 12.34 -21.32 8.33
CA ILE A 124 12.11 -21.44 6.88
C ILE A 124 12.84 -22.70 6.41
N ASN A 125 12.21 -23.50 5.53
CA ASN A 125 12.80 -24.73 4.98
C ASN A 125 12.89 -24.75 3.46
N LEU A 126 12.22 -23.85 2.76
CA LEU A 126 12.38 -23.59 1.34
C LEU A 126 13.00 -22.19 1.16
N TRP A 127 14.32 -22.14 1.32
CA TRP A 127 15.05 -20.89 1.31
C TRP A 127 15.19 -20.34 -0.10
N ARG A 128 15.16 -19.02 -0.22
CA ARG A 128 15.47 -18.28 -1.44
C ARG A 128 16.73 -17.45 -1.22
N TRP A 129 17.61 -17.50 -2.20
CA TRP A 129 18.84 -16.72 -2.27
C TRP A 129 18.70 -15.58 -3.28
N GLY A 130 19.67 -14.68 -3.33
CA GLY A 130 19.77 -13.69 -4.39
C GLY A 130 18.82 -12.49 -4.26
N GLU A 131 18.19 -12.27 -3.10
CA GLU A 131 17.28 -11.11 -2.88
C GLU A 131 17.92 -9.77 -3.29
N LYS A 132 19.24 -9.60 -3.05
CA LYS A 132 19.96 -8.37 -3.38
C LYS A 132 20.07 -8.11 -4.89
N ALA A 133 19.99 -9.14 -5.70
CA ALA A 133 20.00 -9.04 -7.15
C ALA A 133 18.64 -8.63 -7.73
N LEU A 134 17.57 -8.70 -6.93
CA LEU A 134 16.23 -8.30 -7.33
C LEU A 134 16.10 -6.78 -7.18
N PRO A 135 15.81 -6.06 -8.29
CA PRO A 135 15.95 -4.62 -8.33
C PRO A 135 14.88 -3.89 -7.52
N ARG A 136 13.60 -4.27 -7.65
CA ARG A 136 12.47 -3.57 -7.03
C ARG A 136 11.92 -4.33 -5.83
N PHE A 137 11.24 -3.63 -4.92
CA PHE A 137 10.58 -4.27 -3.77
C PHE A 137 9.50 -5.28 -4.19
N ILE A 138 8.76 -4.98 -5.26
CA ILE A 138 7.76 -5.90 -5.80
C ILE A 138 8.40 -7.18 -6.34
N ASP A 139 9.58 -7.09 -6.98
CA ASP A 139 10.31 -8.26 -7.49
C ASP A 139 10.68 -9.20 -6.34
N LYS A 140 11.16 -8.64 -5.22
CA LYS A 140 11.51 -9.40 -4.02
C LYS A 140 10.32 -10.18 -3.46
N ASN A 141 9.18 -9.52 -3.35
CA ASN A 141 7.97 -10.16 -2.83
C ASN A 141 7.45 -11.24 -3.79
N ALA A 142 7.25 -10.88 -5.05
CA ALA A 142 6.61 -11.75 -6.03
C ALA A 142 7.46 -12.96 -6.42
N ALA A 143 8.78 -12.85 -6.41
CA ALA A 143 9.70 -13.97 -6.66
C ALA A 143 9.51 -15.14 -5.67
N LEU A 144 9.05 -14.87 -4.45
CA LEU A 144 8.75 -15.92 -3.47
C LEU A 144 7.55 -16.80 -3.87
N ALA A 145 6.68 -16.31 -4.75
CA ALA A 145 5.54 -17.05 -5.28
C ALA A 145 5.91 -17.95 -6.48
N LEU A 146 7.10 -17.78 -7.06
CA LEU A 146 7.59 -18.59 -8.18
C LEU A 146 8.40 -19.80 -7.68
N PRO A 147 8.58 -20.84 -8.54
CA PRO A 147 9.59 -21.86 -8.30
C PRO A 147 10.99 -21.24 -8.17
N GLU A 148 11.89 -21.95 -7.49
CA GLU A 148 13.29 -21.52 -7.39
C GLU A 148 13.94 -21.54 -8.77
N GLY A 149 14.78 -20.52 -9.04
CA GLY A 149 15.46 -20.39 -10.33
C GLY A 149 14.60 -19.85 -11.48
N THR A 150 13.31 -19.57 -11.25
CA THR A 150 12.48 -18.94 -12.27
C THR A 150 12.95 -17.51 -12.53
N PRO A 151 13.20 -17.11 -13.78
CA PRO A 151 13.51 -15.72 -14.12
C PRO A 151 12.39 -14.76 -13.68
N VAL A 152 12.79 -13.59 -13.21
CA VAL A 152 11.84 -12.52 -12.88
C VAL A 152 11.20 -12.02 -14.18
N PRO A 153 9.88 -12.03 -14.29
CA PRO A 153 9.21 -11.50 -15.48
C PRO A 153 9.38 -9.97 -15.57
N PRO A 154 9.30 -9.39 -16.76
CA PRO A 154 9.43 -7.95 -16.96
C PRO A 154 8.32 -7.19 -16.21
N GLU A 155 7.14 -7.78 -16.10
CA GLU A 155 5.97 -7.22 -15.44
C GLU A 155 5.33 -8.22 -14.47
N TRP A 156 4.79 -7.69 -13.39
CA TRP A 156 4.02 -8.47 -12.41
C TRP A 156 2.55 -8.10 -12.46
N PRO A 157 1.65 -9.02 -12.11
CA PRO A 157 0.28 -8.64 -11.84
C PRO A 157 0.24 -7.64 -10.67
N VAL A 158 -0.32 -6.46 -10.94
CA VAL A 158 -0.37 -5.37 -9.96
C VAL A 158 -1.30 -5.71 -8.79
N PRO A 159 -1.09 -5.16 -7.59
CA PRO A 159 -2.03 -5.26 -6.49
C PRO A 159 -3.43 -4.80 -6.90
N GLN A 160 -4.47 -5.44 -6.39
CA GLN A 160 -5.86 -5.11 -6.73
C GLN A 160 -6.74 -5.19 -5.49
N LEU A 161 -7.48 -4.12 -5.25
CA LEU A 161 -8.54 -4.05 -4.26
C LEU A 161 -9.87 -3.86 -4.98
N ASN A 162 -10.86 -4.68 -4.65
CA ASN A 162 -12.18 -4.65 -5.28
C ASN A 162 -13.23 -4.22 -4.24
N VAL A 163 -13.69 -2.99 -4.33
CA VAL A 163 -14.82 -2.52 -3.55
C VAL A 163 -16.11 -3.02 -4.23
N PRO A 164 -17.04 -3.67 -3.50
CA PRO A 164 -18.30 -4.11 -4.05
C PRO A 164 -19.08 -2.96 -4.71
N THR A 165 -19.74 -3.26 -5.81
CA THR A 165 -20.52 -2.28 -6.58
C THR A 165 -21.47 -1.49 -5.69
N GLY A 166 -21.41 -0.18 -5.76
CA GLY A 166 -22.23 0.76 -5.02
C GLY A 166 -21.84 0.93 -3.54
N GLU A 167 -20.84 0.23 -3.00
CA GLU A 167 -20.40 0.43 -1.60
C GLU A 167 -19.77 1.81 -1.42
N ALA A 168 -18.87 2.20 -2.31
CA ALA A 168 -18.22 3.51 -2.26
C ALA A 168 -19.24 4.65 -2.41
N GLU A 169 -20.22 4.51 -3.29
CA GLU A 169 -21.27 5.50 -3.49
C GLU A 169 -22.19 5.62 -2.26
N ARG A 170 -22.63 4.49 -1.67
CA ARG A 170 -23.41 4.51 -0.42
C ARG A 170 -22.61 5.16 0.72
N TRP A 171 -21.33 4.88 0.80
CA TRP A 171 -20.44 5.50 1.78
C TRP A 171 -20.35 7.01 1.58
N ARG A 172 -20.21 7.47 0.34
CA ARG A 172 -20.18 8.89 -0.03
C ARG A 172 -21.46 9.61 0.41
N GLN A 173 -22.62 9.04 0.12
CA GLN A 173 -23.92 9.57 0.52
C GLN A 173 -24.07 9.60 2.05
N ALA A 174 -23.69 8.53 2.74
CA ALA A 174 -23.77 8.43 4.21
C ALA A 174 -22.87 9.46 4.93
N ASN A 175 -21.81 9.92 4.29
CA ASN A 175 -20.93 10.97 4.80
C ASN A 175 -21.31 12.39 4.35
N GLY A 176 -22.46 12.55 3.66
CA GLY A 176 -22.93 13.85 3.20
C GLY A 176 -22.01 14.52 2.18
N LEU A 177 -21.28 13.73 1.41
CA LEU A 177 -20.39 14.20 0.36
C LEU A 177 -21.17 14.35 -0.95
N GLY A 178 -20.98 15.48 -1.63
CA GLY A 178 -21.68 15.79 -2.88
C GLY A 178 -21.37 14.80 -4.01
N THR A 179 -22.13 14.91 -5.12
CA THR A 179 -21.95 14.07 -6.31
C THR A 179 -20.94 14.65 -7.32
N GLY A 180 -20.36 15.81 -7.01
CA GLY A 180 -19.33 16.46 -7.86
C GLY A 180 -18.03 15.65 -7.96
N ALA A 181 -17.22 15.93 -8.97
CA ALA A 181 -15.91 15.32 -9.08
C ALA A 181 -15.02 15.65 -7.85
N ALA A 182 -14.44 14.65 -7.25
CA ALA A 182 -13.68 14.79 -6.01
C ALA A 182 -12.23 14.34 -6.15
N VAL A 183 -11.33 15.10 -5.53
CA VAL A 183 -9.89 14.81 -5.43
C VAL A 183 -9.56 14.38 -4.01
N ALA A 184 -8.99 13.20 -3.85
CA ALA A 184 -8.49 12.71 -2.57
C ALA A 184 -7.06 13.19 -2.33
N LEU A 185 -6.84 13.98 -1.27
CA LEU A 185 -5.51 14.40 -0.82
C LEU A 185 -5.06 13.57 0.38
N ALA A 186 -3.95 12.84 0.24
CA ALA A 186 -3.35 12.08 1.33
C ALA A 186 -2.00 12.69 1.74
N PRO A 187 -2.02 13.75 2.59
CA PRO A 187 -0.83 14.54 2.92
C PRO A 187 0.06 13.87 3.98
N GLY A 188 -0.41 12.81 4.63
CA GLY A 188 0.35 12.07 5.64
C GLY A 188 1.44 11.20 5.06
N SER A 189 2.49 10.98 5.83
CA SER A 189 3.46 9.90 5.60
C SER A 189 4.29 9.62 6.84
N VAL A 190 4.83 8.40 6.93
CA VAL A 190 5.83 8.05 7.93
C VAL A 190 7.17 8.67 7.52
N GLY A 191 7.68 9.56 8.34
CA GLY A 191 8.89 10.36 8.05
C GLY A 191 8.56 11.74 7.49
N ALA A 192 8.97 12.76 8.24
CA ALA A 192 8.71 14.17 7.91
C ALA A 192 9.31 14.59 6.55
N SER A 193 10.41 13.96 6.13
CA SER A 193 11.08 14.26 4.87
C SER A 193 10.25 13.92 3.63
N LYS A 194 9.24 13.05 3.75
CA LYS A 194 8.33 12.69 2.65
C LYS A 194 7.15 13.64 2.51
N ARG A 195 6.93 14.54 3.47
CA ARG A 195 5.75 15.41 3.50
C ARG A 195 5.96 16.59 2.59
N TRP A 196 5.12 16.69 1.55
CA TRP A 196 5.07 17.85 0.69
C TRP A 196 4.27 18.96 1.38
N THR A 197 4.77 20.20 1.33
CA THR A 197 4.23 21.29 2.13
C THR A 197 3.12 22.10 1.44
N TYR A 198 2.92 21.93 0.13
CA TYR A 198 1.98 22.75 -0.64
C TYR A 198 0.59 22.14 -0.80
N TYR A 199 0.19 21.19 0.06
CA TYR A 199 -1.18 20.67 0.07
C TYR A 199 -2.25 21.76 0.30
N PRO A 200 -2.06 22.77 1.19
CA PRO A 200 -3.01 23.87 1.31
C PRO A 200 -3.20 24.65 0.01
N GLU A 201 -2.11 25.00 -0.68
CA GLU A 201 -2.17 25.68 -1.97
C GLU A 201 -2.80 24.84 -3.05
N ALA A 202 -2.45 23.55 -3.13
CA ALA A 202 -3.05 22.61 -4.09
C ALA A 202 -4.58 22.47 -3.86
N ALA A 203 -5.02 22.38 -2.61
CA ALA A 203 -6.44 22.31 -2.28
C ALA A 203 -7.19 23.58 -2.71
N ARG A 204 -6.60 24.76 -2.52
CA ARG A 204 -7.16 26.03 -2.99
C ARG A 204 -7.32 26.02 -4.51
N LEU A 205 -6.26 25.67 -5.25
CA LEU A 205 -6.29 25.62 -6.71
C LEU A 205 -7.32 24.61 -7.23
N LEU A 206 -7.39 23.42 -6.65
CA LEU A 206 -8.37 22.40 -7.03
C LEU A 206 -9.81 22.88 -6.77
N ALA A 207 -10.05 23.53 -5.63
CA ALA A 207 -11.36 24.11 -5.29
C ALA A 207 -11.77 25.25 -6.24
N GLU A 208 -10.81 26.07 -6.70
CA GLU A 208 -11.03 27.11 -7.71
C GLU A 208 -11.43 26.52 -9.08
N TYR A 209 -10.94 25.32 -9.41
CA TYR A 209 -11.41 24.56 -10.59
C TYR A 209 -12.77 23.88 -10.39
N GLY A 210 -13.46 24.13 -9.25
CA GLY A 210 -14.80 23.61 -8.97
C GLY A 210 -14.81 22.16 -8.45
N LEU A 211 -13.65 21.58 -8.16
CA LEU A 211 -13.53 20.21 -7.64
C LEU A 211 -13.79 20.16 -6.12
N ASP A 212 -14.41 19.09 -5.66
CA ASP A 212 -14.45 18.78 -4.24
C ASP A 212 -13.11 18.17 -3.81
N VAL A 213 -12.64 18.54 -2.63
CA VAL A 213 -11.33 18.08 -2.13
C VAL A 213 -11.53 17.36 -0.80
N TRP A 214 -11.08 16.13 -0.72
CA TRP A 214 -11.17 15.31 0.49
C TRP A 214 -9.80 15.06 1.09
N VAL A 215 -9.57 15.53 2.32
CA VAL A 215 -8.31 15.30 3.04
C VAL A 215 -8.42 14.00 3.81
N ILE A 216 -7.61 13.01 3.43
CA ILE A 216 -7.64 11.65 3.98
C ILE A 216 -6.35 11.36 4.74
N GLY A 217 -6.48 10.83 5.95
CA GLY A 217 -5.34 10.50 6.81
C GLY A 217 -5.77 9.92 8.15
N GLY A 218 -4.80 9.54 8.96
CA GLY A 218 -5.04 9.10 10.33
C GLY A 218 -5.25 10.28 11.30
N PRO A 219 -5.40 10.00 12.59
CA PRO A 219 -5.56 11.05 13.62
C PRO A 219 -4.39 12.04 13.69
N GLY A 220 -3.18 11.61 13.31
CA GLY A 220 -1.99 12.47 13.31
C GLY A 220 -1.99 13.57 12.25
N GLU A 221 -2.86 13.50 11.25
CA GLU A 221 -2.97 14.46 10.16
C GLU A 221 -4.04 15.55 10.41
N LYS A 222 -4.76 15.53 11.55
CA LYS A 222 -5.82 16.49 11.87
C LYS A 222 -5.38 17.96 11.80
N ALA A 223 -4.22 18.29 12.33
CA ALA A 223 -3.69 19.67 12.31
C ALA A 223 -3.43 20.14 10.86
N LEU A 224 -2.81 19.28 10.04
CA LEU A 224 -2.55 19.55 8.64
C LEU A 224 -3.85 19.66 7.83
N ALA A 225 -4.85 18.82 8.14
CA ALA A 225 -6.17 18.92 7.51
C ALA A 225 -6.82 20.28 7.78
N ALA A 226 -6.73 20.80 9.00
CA ALA A 226 -7.25 22.12 9.33
C ALA A 226 -6.59 23.24 8.51
N GLU A 227 -5.29 23.19 8.28
CA GLU A 227 -4.56 24.14 7.42
C GLU A 227 -5.05 24.04 5.96
N ILE A 228 -5.24 22.83 5.45
CA ILE A 228 -5.70 22.57 4.08
C ILE A 228 -7.14 23.10 3.89
N ILE A 229 -8.03 22.86 4.86
CA ILE A 229 -9.41 23.37 4.85
C ILE A 229 -9.44 24.90 4.87
N ALA A 230 -8.63 25.52 5.74
CA ALA A 230 -8.56 26.96 5.84
C ALA A 230 -8.12 27.62 4.51
N ALA A 231 -7.24 26.96 3.75
CA ALA A 231 -6.78 27.46 2.46
C ALA A 231 -7.78 27.21 1.32
N GLY A 232 -8.43 26.04 1.28
CA GLY A 232 -9.27 25.61 0.17
C GLY A 232 -10.77 25.93 0.33
N GLY A 233 -11.20 26.33 1.53
CA GLY A 233 -12.56 26.80 1.80
C GLY A 233 -13.63 25.70 1.79
N PRO A 234 -14.88 26.05 1.43
CA PRO A 234 -16.06 25.18 1.67
C PRO A 234 -16.09 23.89 0.84
N ARG A 235 -15.31 23.79 -0.24
CA ARG A 235 -15.21 22.57 -1.05
C ARG A 235 -14.26 21.53 -0.46
N VAL A 236 -13.50 21.90 0.58
CA VAL A 236 -12.55 20.98 1.24
C VAL A 236 -13.22 20.31 2.44
N ARG A 237 -13.15 18.99 2.50
CA ARG A 237 -13.70 18.17 3.59
C ARG A 237 -12.60 17.43 4.35
N ASP A 238 -12.67 17.48 5.68
CA ASP A 238 -11.81 16.67 6.55
C ASP A 238 -12.38 15.28 6.73
N LEU A 239 -11.72 14.28 6.15
CA LEU A 239 -12.01 12.87 6.34
C LEU A 239 -10.88 12.16 7.11
N THR A 240 -10.00 12.93 7.78
CA THR A 240 -8.92 12.37 8.60
C THR A 240 -9.44 11.82 9.92
N GLY A 241 -8.66 10.93 10.55
CA GLY A 241 -8.97 10.38 11.87
C GLY A 241 -10.03 9.29 11.88
N THR A 242 -10.50 8.86 10.71
CA THR A 242 -11.37 7.70 10.54
C THR A 242 -10.54 6.40 10.46
N ASP A 243 -11.21 5.25 10.46
CA ASP A 243 -10.55 3.96 10.28
C ASP A 243 -10.06 3.75 8.83
N LEU A 244 -9.27 2.69 8.61
CA LEU A 244 -8.70 2.41 7.31
C LEU A 244 -9.76 2.04 6.26
N ARG A 245 -10.91 1.43 6.67
CA ARG A 245 -12.02 1.12 5.76
C ARG A 245 -12.61 2.39 5.15
N ASN A 246 -12.83 3.42 5.97
CA ASN A 246 -13.26 4.72 5.47
C ASN A 246 -12.24 5.33 4.51
N GLY A 247 -10.94 5.20 4.78
CA GLY A 247 -9.89 5.63 3.86
C GLY A 247 -9.91 4.87 2.52
N ILE A 248 -10.16 3.56 2.52
CA ILE A 248 -10.31 2.74 1.30
C ILE A 248 -11.51 3.23 0.49
N LEU A 249 -12.67 3.43 1.13
CA LEU A 249 -13.90 3.85 0.46
C LEU A 249 -13.80 5.27 -0.08
N ALA A 250 -13.13 6.18 0.66
CA ALA A 250 -12.85 7.54 0.19
C ALA A 250 -11.96 7.54 -1.08
N MET A 251 -10.90 6.71 -1.08
CA MET A 251 -10.05 6.57 -2.26
C MET A 251 -10.78 5.92 -3.44
N ALA A 252 -11.69 4.98 -3.18
CA ALA A 252 -12.50 4.32 -4.22
C ALA A 252 -13.56 5.26 -4.81
N ALA A 253 -14.05 6.23 -4.03
CA ALA A 253 -15.08 7.18 -4.44
C ALA A 253 -14.51 8.46 -5.08
N ALA A 254 -13.20 8.67 -5.05
CA ALA A 254 -12.55 9.83 -5.64
C ALA A 254 -12.16 9.57 -7.11
N GLU A 255 -12.21 10.60 -7.93
CA GLU A 255 -11.78 10.54 -9.34
C GLU A 255 -10.27 10.53 -9.50
N VAL A 256 -9.53 11.13 -8.57
CA VAL A 256 -8.06 11.09 -8.54
C VAL A 256 -7.56 11.18 -7.10
N ALA A 257 -6.45 10.52 -6.82
CA ALA A 257 -5.75 10.61 -5.55
C ALA A 257 -4.39 11.30 -5.72
N ILE A 258 -4.10 12.29 -4.89
CA ILE A 258 -2.80 12.95 -4.78
C ILE A 258 -2.22 12.62 -3.41
N SER A 259 -1.06 11.98 -3.38
CA SER A 259 -0.47 11.48 -2.15
C SER A 259 1.04 11.63 -2.12
N ASN A 260 1.60 11.83 -0.95
CA ASN A 260 3.01 11.51 -0.73
C ASN A 260 3.27 10.01 -0.94
N ASP A 261 4.53 9.59 -1.01
CA ASP A 261 4.91 8.17 -0.90
C ASP A 261 4.45 7.62 0.46
N SER A 262 3.23 7.07 0.49
CA SER A 262 2.52 6.61 1.68
C SER A 262 1.66 5.38 1.41
N GLY A 263 1.12 4.78 2.48
CA GLY A 263 0.22 3.63 2.37
C GLY A 263 -1.05 3.92 1.58
N LEU A 264 -1.63 5.12 1.72
CA LEU A 264 -2.85 5.55 1.02
C LEU A 264 -2.64 5.67 -0.49
N MET A 265 -1.45 6.07 -0.94
CA MET A 265 -1.08 6.06 -2.37
C MET A 265 -1.21 4.65 -2.96
N HIS A 266 -0.70 3.65 -2.27
CA HIS A 266 -0.77 2.26 -2.74
C HIS A 266 -2.18 1.69 -2.69
N ILE A 267 -3.01 2.12 -1.73
CA ILE A 267 -4.42 1.78 -1.66
C ILE A 267 -5.15 2.34 -2.88
N ALA A 268 -5.02 3.64 -3.16
CA ALA A 268 -5.65 4.28 -4.31
C ALA A 268 -5.25 3.59 -5.62
N ALA A 269 -3.95 3.33 -5.81
CA ALA A 269 -3.46 2.62 -6.98
C ALA A 269 -4.04 1.21 -7.12
N ALA A 270 -4.15 0.45 -6.03
CA ALA A 270 -4.69 -0.91 -6.04
C ALA A 270 -6.21 -0.94 -6.27
N LEU A 271 -6.93 0.12 -5.95
CA LEU A 271 -8.34 0.32 -6.28
C LEU A 271 -8.59 0.65 -7.75
N GLY A 272 -7.53 0.97 -8.50
CA GLY A 272 -7.65 1.46 -9.87
C GLY A 272 -7.92 2.96 -9.96
N THR A 273 -8.02 3.67 -8.83
CA THR A 273 -8.16 5.12 -8.80
C THR A 273 -6.94 5.77 -9.45
N PRO A 274 -7.10 6.69 -10.41
CA PRO A 274 -6.01 7.48 -10.95
C PRO A 274 -5.19 8.09 -9.81
N THR A 275 -3.89 7.79 -9.76
CA THR A 275 -3.08 8.08 -8.56
C THR A 275 -1.83 8.85 -8.89
N MET A 276 -1.64 9.99 -8.25
CA MET A 276 -0.44 10.79 -8.34
C MET A 276 0.39 10.67 -7.05
N GLY A 277 1.61 10.16 -7.18
CA GLY A 277 2.57 10.05 -6.08
C GLY A 277 3.61 11.16 -6.12
N ILE A 278 3.79 11.87 -5.01
CA ILE A 278 4.81 12.92 -4.84
C ILE A 278 6.03 12.30 -4.16
N PHE A 279 7.19 12.39 -4.84
CA PHE A 279 8.43 11.76 -4.42
C PHE A 279 9.56 12.78 -4.25
N GLY A 280 10.11 12.81 -3.07
CA GLY A 280 11.31 13.58 -2.76
C GLY A 280 12.46 12.67 -2.32
N PRO A 281 12.52 12.28 -1.02
CA PRO A 281 13.63 11.50 -0.50
C PRO A 281 13.62 10.02 -0.94
N THR A 282 12.52 9.52 -1.49
CA THR A 282 12.36 8.13 -1.95
C THR A 282 12.36 8.04 -3.47
N SER A 283 12.70 6.85 -3.98
CA SER A 283 12.76 6.60 -5.41
C SER A 283 11.45 6.05 -5.96
N PRO A 284 10.82 6.68 -6.97
CA PRO A 284 9.65 6.11 -7.64
C PRO A 284 9.97 4.78 -8.34
N TYR A 285 11.20 4.52 -8.72
CA TYR A 285 11.59 3.22 -9.26
C TYR A 285 11.21 2.06 -8.33
N HIS A 286 11.33 2.25 -7.01
CA HIS A 286 10.98 1.24 -6.02
C HIS A 286 9.54 1.33 -5.51
N TRP A 287 8.99 2.55 -5.46
CA TRP A 287 7.79 2.85 -4.67
C TRP A 287 6.66 3.51 -5.45
N ALA A 288 6.78 3.66 -6.78
CA ALA A 288 5.69 4.22 -7.59
C ALA A 288 4.35 3.50 -7.35
N PRO A 289 3.23 4.22 -7.44
CA PRO A 289 1.91 3.60 -7.46
C PRO A 289 1.78 2.68 -8.69
N LEU A 290 1.16 1.52 -8.50
CA LEU A 290 1.10 0.46 -9.50
C LEU A 290 -0.30 0.37 -10.10
N ASN A 291 -0.61 1.23 -11.05
CA ASN A 291 -1.76 1.09 -11.95
C ASN A 291 -1.48 1.81 -13.29
N GLY A 292 -2.32 1.56 -14.29
CA GLY A 292 -2.13 2.12 -15.64
C GLY A 292 -2.37 3.64 -15.73
N LEU A 293 -3.02 4.25 -14.73
CA LEU A 293 -3.34 5.68 -14.66
C LEU A 293 -2.50 6.39 -13.57
N ALA A 294 -1.39 5.79 -13.16
CA ALA A 294 -0.53 6.36 -12.13
C ALA A 294 0.48 7.35 -12.72
N ALA A 295 0.69 8.44 -12.01
CA ALA A 295 1.73 9.41 -12.29
C ALA A 295 2.65 9.61 -11.07
N THR A 296 3.90 9.96 -11.33
CA THR A 296 4.85 10.33 -10.28
C THR A 296 5.36 11.74 -10.50
N VAL A 297 5.46 12.50 -9.43
CA VAL A 297 5.96 13.86 -9.42
C VAL A 297 7.21 13.94 -8.57
N GLN A 298 8.25 14.51 -9.15
CA GLN A 298 9.51 14.83 -8.49
C GLN A 298 9.93 16.25 -8.85
N THR A 299 10.83 16.84 -8.06
CA THR A 299 11.44 18.10 -8.43
C THR A 299 12.17 17.99 -9.78
N LYS A 300 12.08 19.04 -10.58
CA LYS A 300 12.82 19.17 -11.86
C LYS A 300 14.28 19.58 -11.62
N THR A 301 14.60 20.08 -10.40
CA THR A 301 15.96 20.49 -10.05
C THR A 301 16.79 19.32 -9.57
N THR A 302 18.07 19.29 -9.91
CA THR A 302 18.98 18.27 -9.38
C THR A 302 19.24 18.51 -7.90
N VAL A 303 18.90 17.50 -7.08
CA VAL A 303 19.16 17.49 -5.64
C VAL A 303 20.19 16.39 -5.35
N PRO A 304 21.43 16.73 -4.98
CA PRO A 304 22.54 15.75 -4.92
C PRO A 304 22.31 14.57 -3.99
N CYS A 305 21.48 14.73 -2.95
CA CYS A 305 21.18 13.65 -2.00
C CYS A 305 19.97 12.78 -2.39
N GLN A 306 19.28 13.07 -3.51
CA GLN A 306 18.07 12.37 -3.92
C GLN A 306 18.39 11.14 -4.81
N PRO A 307 17.86 9.94 -4.48
CA PRO A 307 17.05 9.60 -3.31
C PRO A 307 17.92 9.31 -2.06
N CYS A 308 17.60 9.89 -0.91
CA CYS A 308 18.38 9.69 0.32
C CYS A 308 17.75 8.67 1.29
N HIS A 309 16.47 8.34 1.14
CA HIS A 309 15.69 7.43 1.98
C HIS A 309 15.70 7.76 3.48
N ARG A 310 16.01 8.99 3.86
CA ARG A 310 16.08 9.42 5.26
C ARG A 310 14.71 9.85 5.77
N PRO A 311 14.31 9.50 7.00
CA PRO A 311 13.02 9.88 7.56
C PRO A 311 12.94 11.38 7.91
N VAL A 312 14.10 12.04 8.08
CA VAL A 312 14.23 13.48 8.35
C VAL A 312 15.27 14.07 7.40
N CYS A 313 14.99 15.25 6.87
CA CYS A 313 15.94 15.96 6.01
C CYS A 313 17.13 16.46 6.83
N THR A 314 18.35 16.14 6.38
CA THR A 314 19.61 16.58 7.04
C THR A 314 20.23 17.79 6.39
N MET A 315 19.69 18.24 5.24
CA MET A 315 20.19 19.39 4.48
C MET A 315 19.51 20.70 4.88
N ASN A 316 18.51 20.65 5.79
CA ASN A 316 17.69 21.76 6.30
C ASN A 316 16.93 22.60 5.23
N ASP A 317 17.11 22.33 3.96
CA ASP A 317 16.46 23.08 2.87
C ASP A 317 15.30 22.32 2.21
N HIS A 318 15.24 21.00 2.36
CA HIS A 318 14.19 20.10 1.88
C HIS A 318 13.79 20.30 0.40
N ARG A 319 14.75 20.69 -0.44
CA ARG A 319 14.52 21.09 -1.84
C ARG A 319 13.83 20.04 -2.67
N CYS A 320 14.10 18.74 -2.43
CA CYS A 320 13.47 17.64 -3.16
C CYS A 320 11.94 17.60 -3.03
N MET A 321 11.37 18.30 -2.04
CA MET A 321 9.90 18.46 -1.87
C MET A 321 9.49 19.92 -2.06
N ARG A 322 10.27 20.89 -1.56
CA ARG A 322 9.97 22.31 -1.65
C ARG A 322 9.96 22.82 -3.08
N ASP A 323 10.82 22.30 -3.94
CA ASP A 323 10.95 22.75 -5.34
C ASP A 323 9.93 22.03 -6.27
N ILE A 324 8.86 21.43 -5.71
CA ILE A 324 7.70 20.92 -6.42
C ILE A 324 6.54 21.90 -6.18
N PRO A 325 6.22 22.82 -7.12
CA PRO A 325 5.15 23.79 -6.92
C PRO A 325 3.76 23.14 -7.01
N ALA A 326 2.78 23.71 -6.29
CA ALA A 326 1.40 23.22 -6.30
C ALA A 326 0.78 23.26 -7.70
N SER A 327 1.11 24.28 -8.50
CA SER A 327 0.62 24.41 -9.89
C SER A 327 1.02 23.22 -10.77
N ASP A 328 2.25 22.71 -10.64
CA ASP A 328 2.71 21.54 -11.41
C ASP A 328 1.91 20.28 -11.02
N VAL A 329 1.69 20.09 -9.72
CA VAL A 329 0.92 18.95 -9.20
C VAL A 329 -0.53 18.99 -9.69
N VAL A 330 -1.17 20.17 -9.59
CA VAL A 330 -2.57 20.37 -10.03
C VAL A 330 -2.69 20.21 -11.55
N ALA A 331 -1.75 20.74 -12.34
CA ALA A 331 -1.75 20.57 -13.79
C ALA A 331 -1.62 19.09 -14.22
N ILE A 332 -0.82 18.30 -13.51
CA ILE A 332 -0.71 16.85 -13.76
C ILE A 332 -2.02 16.15 -13.36
N ALA A 333 -2.61 16.51 -12.22
CA ALA A 333 -3.90 15.95 -11.78
C ALA A 333 -5.00 16.22 -12.81
N GLY A 334 -5.06 17.43 -13.37
CA GLY A 334 -6.00 17.77 -14.43
C GLY A 334 -5.85 16.89 -15.68
N ARG A 335 -4.61 16.61 -16.11
CA ARG A 335 -4.35 15.69 -17.23
C ARG A 335 -4.81 14.26 -16.91
N VAL A 336 -4.46 13.75 -15.73
CA VAL A 336 -4.85 12.40 -15.28
C VAL A 336 -6.37 12.27 -15.20
N LEU A 337 -7.09 13.32 -14.74
CA LEU A 337 -8.56 13.36 -14.73
C LEU A 337 -9.12 13.31 -16.15
N THR A 338 -8.54 14.08 -17.09
CA THR A 338 -8.98 14.09 -18.49
C THR A 338 -8.76 12.73 -19.16
N GLU A 339 -7.61 12.11 -18.96
CA GLU A 339 -7.28 10.78 -19.47
C GLU A 339 -8.20 9.68 -18.90
N ALA A 340 -8.64 9.86 -17.65
CA ALA A 340 -9.60 8.98 -17.00
C ALA A 340 -11.06 9.21 -17.44
N GLY A 341 -11.32 10.21 -18.27
CA GLY A 341 -12.68 10.55 -18.75
C GLY A 341 -13.55 11.24 -17.69
N ALA A 342 -12.96 11.76 -16.63
CA ALA A 342 -13.68 12.50 -15.61
C ALA A 342 -14.05 13.92 -16.10
N PRO A 343 -15.24 14.44 -15.80
CA PRO A 343 -15.62 15.78 -16.19
C PRO A 343 -14.76 16.81 -15.46
N VAL A 344 -13.88 17.49 -16.18
CA VAL A 344 -13.17 18.68 -15.69
C VAL A 344 -13.97 19.89 -16.12
N ALA A 345 -14.43 20.71 -15.16
CA ALA A 345 -15.04 21.99 -15.47
C ALA A 345 -13.99 22.89 -16.13
N HIS A 346 -14.31 23.42 -17.31
CA HIS A 346 -13.49 24.37 -18.04
C HIS A 346 -13.58 25.77 -17.45
#